data_f43d25bca81bd587b4f5fc1437e44efb
#
_entry.id   f43d25bca81bd587b4f5fc1437e44efb
#
_cell.length_a   1.000
_cell.length_b   1.000
_cell.length_c   1.000
_cell.angle_alpha   90.00
_cell.angle_beta   90.00
_cell.angle_gamma   90.00
#
_symmetry.space_group_name_H-M   'P 1'
#
loop_
_entity.id
_entity.type
_entity.pdbx_description
1 polymer ?
#
loop_
_entity_poly.entity_id
_entity_poly.type
_entity_poly.pdbx_seq_one_letter_code
_entity_poly.pdbx_strand_id
1 'polypeptide(L)'
;MLLPAVDTSLEPLAQLLKAAGDDLRLAILQVLARDSYGVLELAQALDVKQSGMSHHLKILANAGLVVTRREGNTIFYRRATLAPGDALAPLKRELFRQVDVRETPYQDGLKQVWHERAQASRRFFLENADKFKAQQDLIAS
;
A
#
# COMPACT_ATOMS: atom_id res chain seq x y z
N MET A 1 -1.24 39.13 -14.11
CA MET A 1 -1.50 38.04 -13.13
C MET A 1 -0.22 37.24 -12.95
N LEU A 2 0.22 37.10 -11.70
CA LEU A 2 1.42 36.34 -11.41
C LEU A 2 1.03 34.86 -11.31
N LEU A 3 1.72 34.01 -12.06
CA LEU A 3 1.59 32.57 -11.93
C LEU A 3 2.25 32.12 -10.64
N PRO A 4 1.72 31.04 -9.98
CA PRO A 4 2.41 30.48 -8.82
C PRO A 4 3.86 30.12 -9.20
N ALA A 5 4.77 30.34 -8.26
CA ALA A 5 6.15 29.90 -8.48
C ALA A 5 6.20 28.40 -8.64
N VAL A 6 6.79 27.92 -9.73
CA VAL A 6 7.04 26.50 -9.94
C VAL A 6 8.34 26.15 -9.19
N ASP A 7 8.30 25.10 -8.39
CA ASP A 7 9.49 24.58 -7.75
C ASP A 7 10.41 24.03 -8.83
N THR A 8 11.52 24.73 -9.09
CA THR A 8 12.52 24.32 -10.08
C THR A 8 13.68 23.53 -9.45
N SER A 9 13.60 23.29 -8.12
CA SER A 9 14.61 22.48 -7.43
C SER A 9 14.62 21.05 -7.95
N LEU A 10 15.82 20.50 -8.09
CA LEU A 10 16.01 19.10 -8.45
C LEU A 10 15.73 18.14 -7.29
N GLU A 11 15.61 18.66 -6.07
CA GLU A 11 15.47 17.82 -4.89
C GLU A 11 14.27 16.87 -4.92
N PRO A 12 13.02 17.33 -5.24
CA PRO A 12 11.89 16.40 -5.31
C PRO A 12 12.07 15.31 -6.37
N LEU A 13 12.65 15.66 -7.52
CA LEU A 13 12.94 14.69 -8.58
C LEU A 13 13.99 13.67 -8.12
N ALA A 14 15.06 14.14 -7.50
CA ALA A 14 16.12 13.26 -6.99
C ALA A 14 15.59 12.33 -5.91
N GLN A 15 14.73 12.83 -5.03
CA GLN A 15 14.08 12.04 -3.97
C GLN A 15 13.22 10.93 -4.57
N LEU A 16 12.43 11.24 -5.59
CA LEU A 16 11.60 10.29 -6.29
C LEU A 16 12.44 9.18 -6.93
N LEU A 17 13.47 9.56 -7.68
CA LEU A 17 14.34 8.59 -8.37
C LEU A 17 15.11 7.71 -7.39
N LYS A 18 15.53 8.28 -6.26
CA LYS A 18 16.21 7.54 -5.21
C LYS A 18 15.29 6.52 -4.56
N ALA A 19 14.04 6.92 -4.26
CA ALA A 19 13.04 6.02 -3.69
C ALA A 19 12.71 4.88 -4.65
N ALA A 20 12.59 5.16 -5.94
CA ALA A 20 12.28 4.18 -6.97
C ALA A 20 13.46 3.32 -7.37
N GLY A 21 14.69 3.77 -7.13
CA GLY A 21 15.92 3.09 -7.60
C GLY A 21 16.37 1.93 -6.71
N ASP A 22 15.44 1.09 -6.26
CA ASP A 22 15.71 -0.05 -5.40
C ASP A 22 14.77 -1.19 -5.75
N ASP A 23 15.30 -2.39 -5.96
CA ASP A 23 14.52 -3.56 -6.39
C ASP A 23 13.36 -3.86 -5.44
N LEU A 24 13.62 -3.83 -4.14
CA LEU A 24 12.60 -4.15 -3.15
C LEU A 24 11.50 -3.08 -3.11
N ARG A 25 11.88 -1.81 -3.20
CA ARG A 25 10.88 -0.73 -3.22
C ARG A 25 10.02 -0.78 -4.50
N LEU A 26 10.61 -1.13 -5.64
CA LEU A 26 9.82 -1.37 -6.85
C LEU A 26 8.85 -2.55 -6.67
N ALA A 27 9.30 -3.62 -6.02
CA ALA A 27 8.46 -4.77 -5.72
C ALA A 27 7.31 -4.40 -4.79
N ILE A 28 7.56 -3.55 -3.81
CA ILE A 28 6.50 -3.03 -2.92
C ILE A 28 5.44 -2.28 -3.73
N LEU A 29 5.85 -1.38 -4.61
CA LEU A 29 4.91 -0.66 -5.46
C LEU A 29 4.10 -1.61 -6.33
N GLN A 30 4.73 -2.66 -6.83
CA GLN A 30 4.07 -3.67 -7.65
C GLN A 30 2.98 -4.41 -6.87
N VAL A 31 3.25 -4.85 -5.64
CA VAL A 31 2.26 -5.57 -4.84
C VAL A 31 1.14 -4.67 -4.35
N LEU A 32 1.36 -3.36 -4.30
CA LEU A 32 0.34 -2.38 -3.93
C LEU A 32 -0.53 -1.92 -5.11
N ALA A 33 -0.45 -2.59 -6.26
CA ALA A 33 -1.17 -2.19 -7.47
C ALA A 33 -2.69 -2.19 -7.30
N ARG A 34 -3.23 -3.15 -6.56
CA ARG A 34 -4.69 -3.36 -6.48
C ARG A 34 -5.23 -3.37 -5.06
N ASP A 35 -4.36 -3.34 -4.06
CA ASP A 35 -4.77 -3.55 -2.69
C ASP A 35 -3.90 -2.80 -1.71
N SER A 36 -4.45 -2.62 -0.51
CA SER A 36 -3.73 -2.04 0.62
C SER A 36 -3.22 -3.15 1.52
N TYR A 37 -2.04 -2.97 2.08
CA TYR A 37 -1.41 -3.94 2.99
C TYR A 37 -0.80 -3.23 4.19
N GLY A 38 -0.84 -3.91 5.33
CA GLY A 38 -0.13 -3.47 6.53
C GLY A 38 1.36 -3.80 6.44
N VAL A 39 2.16 -3.20 7.32
CA VAL A 39 3.60 -3.41 7.33
C VAL A 39 3.98 -4.88 7.59
N LEU A 40 3.28 -5.55 8.50
CA LEU A 40 3.54 -6.96 8.81
C LEU A 40 3.19 -7.87 7.63
N GLU A 41 2.09 -7.55 6.94
CA GLU A 41 1.68 -8.29 5.75
C GLU A 41 2.69 -8.16 4.63
N LEU A 42 3.19 -6.95 4.40
CA LEU A 42 4.22 -6.71 3.38
C LEU A 42 5.53 -7.38 3.75
N ALA A 43 5.93 -7.30 5.01
CA ALA A 43 7.14 -7.96 5.50
C ALA A 43 7.06 -9.47 5.31
N GLN A 44 5.91 -10.06 5.61
CA GLN A 44 5.67 -11.49 5.42
C GLN A 44 5.66 -11.85 3.93
N ALA A 45 4.91 -11.11 3.11
CA ALA A 45 4.77 -11.41 1.69
C ALA A 45 6.11 -11.34 0.95
N LEU A 46 6.97 -10.38 1.30
CA LEU A 46 8.24 -10.17 0.65
C LEU A 46 9.43 -10.80 1.39
N ASP A 47 9.16 -11.50 2.50
CA ASP A 47 10.18 -12.16 3.33
C ASP A 47 11.28 -11.19 3.78
N VAL A 48 10.87 -10.09 4.37
CA VAL A 48 11.74 -9.02 4.86
C VAL A 48 11.39 -8.75 6.33
N LYS A 49 12.38 -8.39 7.13
CA LYS A 49 12.13 -8.01 8.52
C LYS A 49 11.23 -6.77 8.58
N GLN A 50 10.38 -6.70 9.61
CA GLN A 50 9.45 -5.58 9.80
C GLN A 50 10.17 -4.23 9.81
N SER A 51 11.31 -4.14 10.50
CA SER A 51 12.08 -2.90 10.60
C SER A 51 12.58 -2.43 9.24
N GLY A 52 13.05 -3.35 8.40
CA GLY A 52 13.47 -3.05 7.02
C GLY A 52 12.30 -2.63 6.16
N MET A 53 11.17 -3.33 6.28
CA MET A 53 9.96 -2.96 5.54
C MET A 53 9.47 -1.57 5.93
N SER A 54 9.42 -1.25 7.22
CA SER A 54 9.04 0.08 7.71
C SER A 54 9.94 1.17 7.15
N HIS A 55 11.24 0.90 7.07
CA HIS A 55 12.22 1.84 6.50
C HIS A 55 11.94 2.12 5.01
N HIS A 56 11.72 1.07 4.23
CA HIS A 56 11.39 1.21 2.79
C HIS A 56 10.07 1.94 2.57
N LEU A 57 9.06 1.64 3.37
CA LEU A 57 7.76 2.30 3.27
C LEU A 57 7.85 3.79 3.61
N LYS A 58 8.69 4.15 4.58
CA LYS A 58 8.92 5.56 4.94
C LYS A 58 9.57 6.32 3.77
N ILE A 59 10.56 5.71 3.11
CA ILE A 59 11.21 6.30 1.94
C ILE A 59 10.19 6.52 0.81
N LEU A 60 9.35 5.52 0.54
CA LEU A 60 8.32 5.62 -0.48
C LEU A 60 7.27 6.69 -0.15
N ALA A 61 6.86 6.78 1.12
CA ALA A 61 5.90 7.78 1.57
C ALA A 61 6.47 9.20 1.45
N ASN A 62 7.73 9.38 1.84
CA ASN A 62 8.38 10.69 1.75
C ASN A 62 8.56 11.16 0.30
N ALA A 63 8.64 10.22 -0.64
CA ALA A 63 8.72 10.53 -2.08
C ALA A 63 7.34 10.68 -2.74
N GLY A 64 6.25 10.55 -1.98
CA GLY A 64 4.90 10.69 -2.51
C GLY A 64 4.44 9.53 -3.38
N LEU A 65 5.02 8.34 -3.20
CA LEU A 65 4.66 7.15 -3.97
C LEU A 65 3.64 6.26 -3.26
N VAL A 66 3.59 6.31 -1.92
CA VAL A 66 2.61 5.58 -1.13
C VAL A 66 1.97 6.52 -0.12
N VAL A 67 0.75 6.18 0.27
CA VAL A 67 0.01 6.86 1.33
C VAL A 67 -0.52 5.83 2.31
N THR A 68 -0.88 6.31 3.50
CA THR A 68 -1.38 5.45 4.57
C THR A 68 -2.83 5.75 4.88
N ARG A 69 -3.52 4.73 5.37
CA ARG A 69 -4.87 4.84 5.92
C ARG A 69 -4.91 4.04 7.22
N ARG A 70 -5.47 4.65 8.26
CA ARG A 70 -5.67 3.96 9.53
C ARG A 70 -7.05 3.35 9.57
N GLU A 71 -7.13 2.06 9.93
CA GLU A 71 -8.36 1.37 10.26
C GLU A 71 -8.19 0.74 11.65
N GLY A 72 -8.90 1.29 12.65
CA GLY A 72 -8.69 0.88 14.04
C GLY A 72 -7.26 1.12 14.47
N ASN A 73 -6.56 0.07 14.87
CA ASN A 73 -5.16 0.14 15.29
C ASN A 73 -4.18 -0.24 14.17
N THR A 74 -4.68 -0.53 12.98
CA THR A 74 -3.87 -0.97 11.86
C THR A 74 -3.68 0.14 10.85
N ILE A 75 -2.45 0.33 10.39
CA ILE A 75 -2.10 1.26 9.33
C ILE A 75 -1.90 0.45 8.05
N PHE A 76 -2.66 0.81 7.01
CA PHE A 76 -2.56 0.21 5.68
C PHE A 76 -1.85 1.15 4.74
N TYR A 77 -1.02 0.58 3.88
CA TYR A 77 -0.30 1.30 2.82
C TYR A 77 -0.93 1.01 1.48
N ARG A 78 -1.00 2.02 0.64
CA ARG A 78 -1.45 1.91 -0.74
C ARG A 78 -0.67 2.87 -1.61
N ARG A 79 -0.73 2.70 -2.93
CA ARG A 79 -0.15 3.68 -3.86
C ARG A 79 -0.83 5.02 -3.68
N ALA A 80 -0.05 6.09 -3.85
CA ALA A 80 -0.58 7.43 -3.81
C ALA A 80 -1.53 7.68 -4.99
N THR A 81 -2.63 8.40 -4.73
CA THR A 81 -3.47 8.96 -5.79
C THR A 81 -2.74 10.20 -6.31
N LEU A 82 -2.51 10.24 -7.61
CA LEU A 82 -1.72 11.31 -8.23
C LEU A 82 -2.59 12.55 -8.42
N ALA A 83 -2.23 13.63 -7.73
CA ALA A 83 -2.97 14.90 -7.78
C ALA A 83 -2.68 15.65 -9.09
N PRO A 84 -3.68 16.36 -9.65
CA PRO A 84 -3.46 17.15 -10.88
C PRO A 84 -2.39 18.23 -10.73
N GLY A 85 -2.17 18.74 -9.51
CA GLY A 85 -1.15 19.75 -9.23
C GLY A 85 0.26 19.20 -8.96
N ASP A 86 0.43 17.88 -8.96
CA ASP A 86 1.74 17.26 -8.75
C ASP A 86 2.53 17.27 -10.06
N ALA A 87 3.59 18.07 -10.12
CA ALA A 87 4.44 18.18 -11.29
C ALA A 87 5.10 16.85 -11.68
N LEU A 88 5.30 15.94 -10.72
CA LEU A 88 5.90 14.63 -10.93
C LEU A 88 4.87 13.53 -11.17
N ALA A 89 3.58 13.85 -11.23
CA ALA A 89 2.53 12.86 -11.47
C ALA A 89 2.74 12.05 -12.74
N PRO A 90 3.12 12.65 -13.88
CA PRO A 90 3.37 11.86 -15.10
C PRO A 90 4.49 10.84 -14.92
N LEU A 91 5.56 11.20 -14.23
CA LEU A 91 6.68 10.29 -13.97
C LEU A 91 6.28 9.18 -13.01
N LYS A 92 5.55 9.49 -11.95
CA LYS A 92 5.01 8.50 -11.01
C LYS A 92 4.07 7.53 -11.71
N ARG A 93 3.20 8.04 -12.58
CA ARG A 93 2.26 7.22 -13.35
C ARG A 93 3.00 6.24 -14.25
N GLU A 94 4.03 6.72 -14.95
CA GLU A 94 4.85 5.86 -15.80
C GLU A 94 5.60 4.80 -14.99
N LEU A 95 6.09 5.18 -13.81
CA LEU A 95 6.73 4.24 -12.89
C LEU A 95 5.78 3.12 -12.48
N PHE A 96 4.55 3.47 -12.09
CA PHE A 96 3.53 2.47 -11.73
C PHE A 96 3.22 1.55 -12.90
N ARG A 97 3.11 2.12 -14.11
CA ARG A 97 2.88 1.32 -15.32
C ARG A 97 4.02 0.34 -15.57
N GLN A 98 5.26 0.79 -15.38
CA GLN A 98 6.43 -0.05 -15.61
C GLN A 98 6.50 -1.22 -14.64
N VAL A 99 6.16 -1.03 -13.37
CA VAL A 99 6.16 -2.14 -12.42
C VAL A 99 4.98 -3.09 -12.68
N ASP A 100 3.84 -2.57 -13.16
CA ASP A 100 2.62 -3.37 -13.37
C ASP A 100 2.71 -4.28 -14.59
N VAL A 101 3.51 -3.96 -15.59
CA VAL A 101 3.68 -4.81 -16.78
C VAL A 101 4.62 -5.99 -16.51
N ARG A 102 5.26 -6.03 -15.36
CA ARG A 102 6.18 -7.11 -14.97
C ARG A 102 5.52 -8.02 -13.96
N GLU A 103 5.88 -9.31 -14.02
CA GLU A 103 5.41 -10.27 -13.04
C GLU A 103 6.11 -10.06 -11.70
N THR A 104 5.36 -10.26 -10.61
CA THR A 104 5.93 -10.22 -9.26
C THR A 104 6.44 -11.61 -8.88
N PRO A 105 7.65 -11.72 -8.30
CA PRO A 105 8.12 -12.98 -7.73
C PRO A 105 7.47 -13.31 -6.38
N TYR A 106 6.61 -12.43 -5.85
CA TYR A 106 6.04 -12.55 -4.50
C TYR A 106 4.60 -13.02 -4.49
N GLN A 107 4.12 -13.67 -5.56
CA GLN A 107 2.73 -14.15 -5.63
C GLN A 107 2.39 -15.13 -4.51
N ASP A 108 3.29 -16.04 -4.19
CA ASP A 108 3.04 -17.02 -3.14
C ASP A 108 2.91 -16.36 -1.77
N GLY A 109 3.77 -15.39 -1.46
CA GLY A 109 3.68 -14.62 -0.23
C GLY A 109 2.38 -13.84 -0.11
N LEU A 110 1.91 -13.25 -1.22
CA LEU A 110 0.63 -12.54 -1.27
C LEU A 110 -0.55 -13.50 -1.07
N LYS A 111 -0.51 -14.67 -1.69
CA LYS A 111 -1.54 -15.70 -1.49
C LYS A 111 -1.63 -16.12 -0.03
N GLN A 112 -0.50 -16.24 0.65
CA GLN A 112 -0.46 -16.59 2.06
C GLN A 112 -1.11 -15.50 2.92
N VAL A 113 -0.83 -14.22 2.64
CA VAL A 113 -1.47 -13.09 3.32
C VAL A 113 -2.99 -13.14 3.12
N TRP A 114 -3.44 -13.34 1.90
CA TRP A 114 -4.86 -13.45 1.59
C TRP A 114 -5.52 -14.63 2.30
N HIS A 115 -4.83 -15.77 2.35
CA HIS A 115 -5.32 -16.96 3.06
C HIS A 115 -5.49 -16.67 4.54
N GLU A 116 -4.52 -16.02 5.17
CA GLU A 116 -4.59 -15.65 6.58
C GLU A 116 -5.70 -14.63 6.87
N ARG A 117 -5.90 -13.65 5.97
CA ARG A 117 -7.02 -12.71 6.07
C ARG A 117 -8.35 -13.43 6.02
N ALA A 118 -8.50 -14.38 5.11
CA ALA A 118 -9.73 -15.17 4.98
C ALA A 118 -9.99 -16.00 6.22
N GLN A 119 -8.96 -16.62 6.80
CA GLN A 119 -9.08 -17.39 8.03
C GLN A 119 -9.45 -16.50 9.22
N ALA A 120 -8.84 -15.33 9.35
CA ALA A 120 -9.15 -14.38 10.42
C ALA A 120 -10.59 -13.89 10.32
N SER A 121 -11.05 -13.59 9.13
CA SER A 121 -12.43 -13.17 8.87
C SER A 121 -13.43 -14.27 9.23
N ARG A 122 -13.14 -15.50 8.82
CA ARG A 122 -13.99 -16.67 9.15
C ARG A 122 -14.04 -16.91 10.66
N ARG A 123 -12.89 -16.84 11.32
CA ARG A 123 -12.80 -17.01 12.78
C ARG A 123 -13.62 -15.94 13.49
N PHE A 124 -13.48 -14.69 13.09
CA PHE A 124 -14.27 -13.59 13.64
C PHE A 124 -15.77 -13.84 13.48
N PHE A 125 -16.20 -14.24 12.28
CA PHE A 125 -17.59 -14.53 12.01
C PHE A 125 -18.12 -15.66 12.91
N LEU A 126 -17.37 -16.76 13.04
CA LEU A 126 -17.78 -17.90 13.86
C LEU A 126 -17.84 -17.53 15.35
N GLU A 127 -16.89 -16.77 15.85
CA GLU A 127 -16.86 -16.34 17.24
C GLU A 127 -17.98 -15.36 17.59
N ASN A 128 -18.52 -14.66 16.61
CA ASN A 128 -19.58 -13.67 16.80
C ASN A 128 -20.92 -14.06 16.16
N ALA A 129 -21.05 -15.30 15.70
CA ALA A 129 -22.25 -15.75 14.99
C ALA A 129 -23.52 -15.56 15.82
N ASP A 130 -23.47 -15.84 17.11
CA ASP A 130 -24.64 -15.70 18.00
C ASP A 130 -25.08 -14.24 18.13
N LYS A 131 -24.13 -13.31 18.18
CA LYS A 131 -24.40 -11.87 18.20
C LYS A 131 -25.09 -11.41 16.94
N PHE A 132 -24.58 -11.83 15.78
CA PHE A 132 -25.18 -11.48 14.49
C PHE A 132 -26.58 -12.03 14.35
N LYS A 133 -26.81 -13.26 14.80
CA LYS A 133 -28.13 -13.88 14.80
C LYS A 133 -29.12 -13.12 15.70
N ALA A 134 -28.68 -12.75 16.91
CA ALA A 134 -29.48 -11.99 17.83
C ALA A 134 -29.90 -10.63 17.24
N GLN A 135 -28.99 -9.96 16.56
CA GLN A 135 -29.27 -8.68 15.88
C GLN A 135 -30.28 -8.87 14.74
N GLN A 136 -30.14 -9.93 13.96
CA GLN A 136 -31.11 -10.24 12.89
C GLN A 136 -32.47 -10.52 13.43
N ASP A 137 -32.58 -11.29 14.51
CA ASP A 137 -33.88 -11.63 15.16
C ASP A 137 -34.54 -10.36 15.69
N LEU A 138 -33.78 -9.39 16.22
CA LEU A 138 -34.31 -8.11 16.67
C LEU A 138 -34.86 -7.27 15.52
N ILE A 139 -34.21 -7.31 14.37
CA ILE A 139 -34.67 -6.58 13.18
C ILE A 139 -35.90 -7.22 12.57
N ALA A 140 -35.99 -8.55 12.60
CA ALA A 140 -37.06 -9.33 11.99
C ALA A 140 -38.36 -9.38 12.83
N SER A 141 -38.31 -9.02 14.11
CA SER A 141 -39.50 -9.07 15.01
C SER A 141 -40.40 -7.85 14.88
#